data_81a73452f2750287480f1fecc4f94f1a
#
_entry.id   81a73452f2750287480f1fecc4f94f1a
#
_cell.length_a   1.000
_cell.length_b   1.000
_cell.length_c   1.000
_cell.angle_alpha   90.00
_cell.angle_beta   90.00
_cell.angle_gamma   90.00
#
_symmetry.space_group_name_H-M   'P 1'
#
loop_
_entity.id
_entity.type
_entity.pdbx_description
1 polymer ?
#
loop_
_entity_poly.entity_id
_entity_poly.type
_entity_poly.pdbx_seq_one_letter_code
_entity_poly.pdbx_strand_id
1 'polypeptide(L)'
;MNRTIAALFDLDGVIVDTESQYSIYWNNVGVKYLSDPDRFGDKVKVNTLRQIFEKYFSGREEIQQEIVENLDKWEHDMSYDYIPGILDFLNCLRKNDVKTAIVTSSNDVKMANLYREHPDIKSYFDVIVTANQISRSKPDPECYLLAAKLLDADIQNCYVFEDSLAGLAAGRAAGMT
;
A
#
# COMPACT_ATOMS: atom_id res chain seq x y z
N MET A 1 5.91 -33.46 -2.78
CA MET A 1 5.51 -32.23 -3.50
C MET A 1 6.13 -31.07 -2.76
N ASN A 2 7.02 -30.31 -3.40
CA ASN A 2 7.54 -29.06 -2.80
C ASN A 2 6.34 -28.10 -2.66
N ARG A 3 6.04 -27.70 -1.43
CA ARG A 3 4.99 -26.73 -1.16
C ARG A 3 5.58 -25.35 -1.40
N THR A 4 5.06 -24.60 -2.38
CA THR A 4 5.46 -23.22 -2.61
C THR A 4 5.14 -22.40 -1.37
N ILE A 5 6.14 -21.79 -0.76
CA ILE A 5 6.01 -20.81 0.32
C ILE A 5 6.01 -19.42 -0.33
N ALA A 6 5.12 -18.55 0.10
CA ALA A 6 5.01 -17.21 -0.43
C ALA A 6 4.95 -16.14 0.67
N ALA A 7 5.68 -15.05 0.46
CA ALA A 7 5.65 -13.85 1.27
C ALA A 7 4.98 -12.72 0.47
N LEU A 8 3.87 -12.21 0.99
CA LEU A 8 3.02 -11.21 0.35
C LEU A 8 3.11 -9.91 1.13
N PHE A 9 3.65 -8.88 0.51
CA PHE A 9 3.96 -7.61 1.16
C PHE A 9 3.00 -6.52 0.70
N ASP A 10 2.43 -5.77 1.63
CA ASP A 10 1.96 -4.44 1.27
C ASP A 10 3.14 -3.56 0.82
N LEU A 11 2.86 -2.43 0.23
CA LEU A 11 3.88 -1.51 -0.27
C LEU A 11 4.20 -0.43 0.76
N ASP A 12 3.19 0.38 1.07
CA ASP A 12 3.31 1.59 1.88
C ASP A 12 3.49 1.22 3.36
N GLY A 13 4.54 1.72 4.01
CA GLY A 13 4.86 1.37 5.39
C GLY A 13 5.49 -0.02 5.60
N VAL A 14 5.61 -0.84 4.54
CA VAL A 14 6.20 -2.19 4.60
C VAL A 14 7.43 -2.32 3.72
N ILE A 15 7.34 -1.93 2.45
CA ILE A 15 8.47 -1.92 1.51
C ILE A 15 9.12 -0.54 1.46
N VAL A 16 8.29 0.51 1.39
CA VAL A 16 8.73 1.92 1.32
C VAL A 16 8.12 2.74 2.44
N ASP A 17 8.90 3.69 2.99
CA ASP A 17 8.47 4.62 4.04
C ASP A 17 7.75 5.83 3.43
N THR A 18 6.48 5.64 3.08
CA THR A 18 5.61 6.70 2.56
C THR A 18 4.64 7.24 3.61
N GLU A 19 4.37 6.50 4.68
CA GLU A 19 3.39 6.84 5.71
C GLU A 19 3.70 8.16 6.44
N SER A 20 4.97 8.41 6.75
CA SER A 20 5.42 9.66 7.37
C SER A 20 5.11 10.87 6.47
N GLN A 21 5.29 10.73 5.17
CA GLN A 21 5.06 11.78 4.17
C GLN A 21 3.58 12.04 3.95
N TYR A 22 2.72 11.01 3.92
CA TYR A 22 1.26 11.20 3.91
C TYR A 22 0.77 11.92 5.16
N SER A 23 1.34 11.62 6.33
CA SER A 23 1.01 12.34 7.57
C SER A 23 1.31 13.84 7.45
N ILE A 24 2.45 14.22 6.86
CA ILE A 24 2.81 15.62 6.60
C ILE A 24 1.80 16.25 5.63
N TYR A 25 1.50 15.57 4.50
CA TYR A 25 0.53 16.06 3.52
C TYR A 25 -0.83 16.35 4.17
N TRP A 26 -1.39 15.38 4.88
CA TRP A 26 -2.70 15.52 5.51
C TRP A 26 -2.71 16.54 6.65
N ASN A 27 -1.62 16.72 7.40
CA ASN A 27 -1.52 17.79 8.37
C ASN A 27 -1.60 19.17 7.67
N ASN A 28 -0.94 19.36 6.54
CA ASN A 28 -1.04 20.59 5.74
C ASN A 28 -2.47 20.82 5.22
N VAL A 29 -3.16 19.79 4.78
CA VAL A 29 -4.59 19.84 4.39
C VAL A 29 -5.45 20.28 5.57
N GLY A 30 -5.23 19.70 6.76
CA GLY A 30 -5.94 20.05 8.00
C GLY A 30 -5.78 21.52 8.36
N VAL A 31 -4.55 22.04 8.33
CA VAL A 31 -4.25 23.45 8.57
C VAL A 31 -4.94 24.34 7.54
N LYS A 32 -4.81 24.02 6.26
CA LYS A 32 -5.29 24.88 5.15
C LYS A 32 -6.82 24.98 5.09
N TYR A 33 -7.53 23.87 5.27
CA TYR A 33 -8.97 23.83 4.96
C TYR A 33 -9.88 23.66 6.18
N LEU A 34 -9.36 23.16 7.31
CA LEU A 34 -10.15 22.84 8.50
C LEU A 34 -9.79 23.68 9.71
N SER A 35 -8.77 24.56 9.61
CA SER A 35 -8.18 25.28 10.75
C SER A 35 -7.79 24.33 11.90
N ASP A 36 -7.41 23.11 11.55
CA ASP A 36 -6.99 22.07 12.49
C ASP A 36 -5.45 21.97 12.44
N PRO A 37 -4.73 22.69 13.34
CA PRO A 37 -3.27 22.73 13.33
C PRO A 37 -2.63 21.45 13.79
N ASP A 38 -3.39 20.56 14.46
CA ASP A 38 -2.81 19.44 15.17
C ASP A 38 -3.27 18.08 14.64
N ARG A 39 -2.33 17.38 13.96
CA ARG A 39 -2.39 15.95 13.77
C ARG A 39 -3.60 15.45 12.94
N PHE A 40 -4.02 16.23 11.93
CA PHE A 40 -5.08 15.79 11.02
C PHE A 40 -4.68 14.52 10.27
N GLY A 41 -3.38 14.38 9.93
CA GLY A 41 -2.83 13.16 9.34
C GLY A 41 -3.13 11.91 10.17
N ASP A 42 -2.96 11.99 11.49
CA ASP A 42 -3.26 10.85 12.38
C ASP A 42 -4.77 10.51 12.41
N LYS A 43 -5.62 11.53 12.28
CA LYS A 43 -7.08 11.35 12.26
C LYS A 43 -7.59 10.66 11.02
N VAL A 44 -6.84 10.74 9.92
CA VAL A 44 -7.24 10.21 8.61
C VAL A 44 -6.44 8.99 8.16
N LYS A 45 -5.36 8.63 8.86
CA LYS A 45 -4.42 7.57 8.51
C LYS A 45 -5.06 6.23 8.10
N VAL A 46 -6.17 5.85 8.74
CA VAL A 46 -6.87 4.58 8.49
C VAL A 46 -8.07 4.72 7.56
N ASN A 47 -8.29 5.90 7.00
CA ASN A 47 -9.46 6.18 6.17
C ASN A 47 -9.09 6.19 4.68
N THR A 48 -10.00 5.71 3.85
CA THR A 48 -9.90 5.92 2.41
C THR A 48 -10.16 7.38 2.06
N LEU A 49 -9.65 7.84 0.92
CA LEU A 49 -9.89 9.21 0.43
C LEU A 49 -11.39 9.56 0.40
N ARG A 50 -12.22 8.61 -0.03
CA ARG A 50 -13.67 8.75 -0.03
C ARG A 50 -14.23 9.00 1.38
N GLN A 51 -13.80 8.22 2.38
CA GLN A 51 -14.24 8.38 3.77
C GLN A 51 -13.79 9.72 4.36
N ILE A 52 -12.57 10.18 4.00
CA ILE A 52 -12.07 11.49 4.40
C ILE A 52 -12.97 12.58 3.83
N PHE A 53 -13.32 12.50 2.55
CA PHE A 53 -14.17 13.49 1.90
C PHE A 53 -15.59 13.49 2.47
N GLU A 54 -16.20 12.34 2.62
CA GLU A 54 -17.53 12.21 3.22
C GLU A 54 -17.59 12.83 4.62
N LYS A 55 -16.54 12.61 5.43
CA LYS A 55 -16.52 13.04 6.84
C LYS A 55 -16.13 14.51 7.04
N TYR A 56 -15.17 15.03 6.28
CA TYR A 56 -14.55 16.33 6.55
C TYR A 56 -14.79 17.37 5.47
N PHE A 57 -15.15 16.95 4.26
CA PHE A 57 -15.26 17.82 3.08
C PHE A 57 -16.57 17.64 2.31
N SER A 58 -17.62 17.10 2.94
CA SER A 58 -18.93 16.91 2.32
C SER A 58 -19.50 18.25 1.84
N GLY A 59 -19.98 18.31 0.57
CA GLY A 59 -20.50 19.52 -0.04
C GLY A 59 -19.44 20.58 -0.39
N ARG A 60 -18.15 20.19 -0.45
CA ARG A 60 -17.02 21.06 -0.76
C ARG A 60 -16.22 20.51 -1.96
N GLU A 61 -16.91 20.25 -3.06
CA GLU A 61 -16.41 19.54 -4.24
C GLU A 61 -15.16 20.19 -4.85
N GLU A 62 -15.11 21.53 -4.90
CA GLU A 62 -13.94 22.27 -5.40
C GLU A 62 -12.69 21.99 -4.54
N ILE A 63 -12.86 21.92 -3.22
CA ILE A 63 -11.75 21.62 -2.30
C ILE A 63 -11.34 20.16 -2.41
N GLN A 64 -12.30 19.24 -2.57
CA GLN A 64 -11.98 17.83 -2.80
C GLN A 64 -11.13 17.66 -4.07
N GLN A 65 -11.50 18.34 -5.14
CA GLN A 65 -10.73 18.31 -6.39
C GLN A 65 -9.33 18.90 -6.21
N GLU A 66 -9.22 20.05 -5.54
CA GLU A 66 -7.92 20.67 -5.25
C GLU A 66 -7.03 19.75 -4.39
N ILE A 67 -7.61 19.05 -3.40
CA ILE A 67 -6.89 18.06 -2.59
C ILE A 67 -6.38 16.92 -3.48
N VAL A 68 -7.20 16.37 -4.38
CA VAL A 68 -6.78 15.28 -5.28
C VAL A 68 -5.62 15.73 -6.17
N GLU A 69 -5.75 16.89 -6.84
CA GLU A 69 -4.70 17.41 -7.72
C GLU A 69 -3.37 17.68 -6.98
N ASN A 70 -3.46 18.15 -5.73
CA ASN A 70 -2.28 18.38 -4.90
C ASN A 70 -1.70 17.06 -4.36
N LEU A 71 -2.54 16.05 -4.09
CA LEU A 71 -2.10 14.73 -3.67
C LEU A 71 -1.33 14.04 -4.81
N ASP A 72 -1.83 14.10 -6.03
CA ASP A 72 -1.14 13.56 -7.20
C ASP A 72 0.26 14.18 -7.40
N LYS A 73 0.36 15.52 -7.21
CA LYS A 73 1.66 16.21 -7.25
C LYS A 73 2.57 15.78 -6.08
N TRP A 74 1.99 15.65 -4.88
CA TRP A 74 2.72 15.20 -3.71
C TRP A 74 3.28 13.79 -3.91
N GLU A 75 2.45 12.87 -4.41
CA GLU A 75 2.87 11.49 -4.72
C GLU A 75 3.91 11.41 -5.83
N HIS A 76 3.92 12.38 -6.76
CA HIS A 76 4.96 12.48 -7.78
C HIS A 76 6.31 12.91 -7.19
N ASP A 77 6.31 13.79 -6.19
CA ASP A 77 7.50 14.47 -5.67
C ASP A 77 8.02 13.85 -4.34
N MET A 78 7.21 13.01 -3.67
CA MET A 78 7.63 12.34 -2.44
C MET A 78 8.72 11.31 -2.69
N SER A 79 9.56 11.02 -1.68
CA SER A 79 10.52 9.94 -1.75
C SER A 79 9.85 8.58 -1.51
N TYR A 80 10.43 7.55 -2.09
CA TYR A 80 10.04 6.15 -1.90
C TYR A 80 11.16 5.37 -1.21
N ASP A 81 11.76 5.96 -0.17
CA ASP A 81 12.85 5.34 0.55
C ASP A 81 12.47 3.95 1.07
N TYR A 82 13.33 2.97 0.86
CA TYR A 82 13.09 1.63 1.36
C TYR A 82 13.07 1.57 2.88
N ILE A 83 12.15 0.81 3.45
CA ILE A 83 12.19 0.44 4.87
C ILE A 83 13.54 -0.23 5.17
N PRO A 84 14.27 0.19 6.21
CA PRO A 84 15.58 -0.36 6.54
C PRO A 84 15.57 -1.88 6.69
N GLY A 85 16.45 -2.56 5.96
CA GLY A 85 16.60 -4.02 6.00
C GLY A 85 15.68 -4.79 5.05
N ILE A 86 14.72 -4.13 4.38
CA ILE A 86 13.78 -4.84 3.50
C ILE A 86 14.47 -5.53 2.32
N LEU A 87 15.46 -4.90 1.69
CA LEU A 87 16.16 -5.50 0.55
C LEU A 87 16.99 -6.73 0.98
N ASP A 88 17.60 -6.69 2.17
CA ASP A 88 18.32 -7.85 2.71
C ASP A 88 17.35 -8.99 3.01
N PHE A 89 16.17 -8.69 3.54
CA PHE A 89 15.13 -9.67 3.80
C PHE A 89 14.61 -10.31 2.50
N LEU A 90 14.32 -9.51 1.47
CA LEU A 90 13.90 -10.02 0.15
C LEU A 90 14.97 -10.92 -0.48
N ASN A 91 16.25 -10.53 -0.38
CA ASN A 91 17.36 -11.35 -0.83
C ASN A 91 17.48 -12.68 -0.04
N CYS A 92 17.20 -12.64 1.26
CA CYS A 92 17.16 -13.83 2.10
C CYS A 92 16.03 -14.79 1.67
N LEU A 93 14.83 -14.26 1.44
CA LEU A 93 13.67 -15.03 0.96
C LEU A 93 13.98 -15.72 -0.37
N ARG A 94 14.56 -14.98 -1.32
CA ARG A 94 14.96 -15.52 -2.63
C ARG A 94 15.97 -16.65 -2.52
N LYS A 95 16.97 -16.51 -1.64
CA LYS A 95 17.98 -17.59 -1.39
C LYS A 95 17.38 -18.86 -0.81
N ASN A 96 16.20 -18.76 -0.21
CA ASN A 96 15.45 -19.88 0.37
C ASN A 96 14.26 -20.33 -0.47
N ASP A 97 14.23 -19.96 -1.77
CA ASP A 97 13.19 -20.34 -2.73
C ASP A 97 11.77 -19.92 -2.30
N VAL A 98 11.63 -18.85 -1.48
CA VAL A 98 10.34 -18.27 -1.10
C VAL A 98 9.89 -17.31 -2.20
N LYS A 99 8.68 -17.53 -2.69
CA LYS A 99 8.05 -16.62 -3.67
C LYS A 99 7.64 -15.32 -3.01
N THR A 100 7.72 -14.22 -3.77
CA THR A 100 7.42 -12.89 -3.22
C THR A 100 6.42 -12.14 -4.10
N ALA A 101 5.52 -11.40 -3.45
CA ALA A 101 4.63 -10.48 -4.15
C ALA A 101 4.50 -9.15 -3.44
N ILE A 102 4.35 -8.05 -4.22
CA ILE A 102 3.74 -6.81 -3.73
C ILE A 102 2.22 -6.93 -3.89
N VAL A 103 1.47 -6.56 -2.85
CA VAL A 103 0.00 -6.54 -2.85
C VAL A 103 -0.47 -5.21 -2.28
N THR A 104 -0.65 -4.22 -3.14
CA THR A 104 -0.87 -2.83 -2.73
C THR A 104 -2.25 -2.30 -3.11
N SER A 105 -2.76 -1.37 -2.31
CA SER A 105 -3.91 -0.53 -2.65
C SER A 105 -3.55 0.67 -3.53
N SER A 106 -2.29 0.83 -3.88
CA SER A 106 -1.82 1.87 -4.80
C SER A 106 -2.23 1.55 -6.24
N ASN A 107 -2.58 2.60 -6.98
CA ASN A 107 -2.92 2.51 -8.41
C ASN A 107 -1.66 2.51 -9.28
N ASP A 108 -1.85 2.27 -10.60
CA ASP A 108 -0.75 2.19 -11.54
C ASP A 108 0.00 3.52 -11.71
N VAL A 109 -0.65 4.68 -11.45
CA VAL A 109 0.01 6.01 -11.51
C VAL A 109 1.04 6.13 -10.40
N LYS A 110 0.65 5.81 -9.16
CA LYS A 110 1.58 5.80 -8.02
C LYS A 110 2.68 4.75 -8.21
N MET A 111 2.35 3.57 -8.73
CA MET A 111 3.35 2.56 -9.05
C MET A 111 4.35 3.02 -10.11
N ALA A 112 3.94 3.84 -11.08
CA ALA A 112 4.87 4.43 -12.06
C ALA A 112 5.88 5.39 -11.41
N ASN A 113 5.47 6.14 -10.38
CA ASN A 113 6.38 6.99 -9.60
C ASN A 113 7.42 6.15 -8.84
N LEU A 114 6.98 5.08 -8.17
CA LEU A 114 7.88 4.13 -7.52
C LEU A 114 8.89 3.52 -8.50
N TYR A 115 8.44 3.07 -9.69
CA TYR A 115 9.33 2.49 -10.70
C TYR A 115 10.32 3.48 -11.31
N ARG A 116 9.97 4.77 -11.33
CA ARG A 116 10.89 5.83 -11.76
C ARG A 116 12.05 5.97 -10.77
N GLU A 117 11.78 5.91 -9.48
CA GLU A 117 12.80 6.04 -8.43
C GLU A 117 13.57 4.73 -8.20
N HIS A 118 12.86 3.60 -8.26
CA HIS A 118 13.40 2.26 -8.06
C HIS A 118 13.14 1.35 -9.27
N PRO A 119 13.86 1.53 -10.38
CA PRO A 119 13.64 0.73 -11.60
C PRO A 119 13.93 -0.76 -11.41
N ASP A 120 14.70 -1.13 -10.40
CA ASP A 120 15.09 -2.50 -10.05
C ASP A 120 14.07 -3.21 -9.14
N ILE A 121 13.12 -2.49 -8.53
CA ILE A 121 12.19 -3.07 -7.54
C ILE A 121 11.44 -4.29 -8.07
N LYS A 122 11.05 -4.26 -9.36
CA LYS A 122 10.36 -5.39 -9.99
C LYS A 122 11.18 -6.68 -9.98
N SER A 123 12.50 -6.57 -9.90
CA SER A 123 13.39 -7.73 -9.90
C SER A 123 13.37 -8.50 -8.58
N TYR A 124 12.87 -7.89 -7.50
CA TYR A 124 12.76 -8.50 -6.19
C TYR A 124 11.47 -9.31 -5.98
N PHE A 125 10.49 -9.17 -6.88
CA PHE A 125 9.17 -9.78 -6.72
C PHE A 125 8.79 -10.63 -7.93
N ASP A 126 8.18 -11.79 -7.65
CA ASP A 126 7.63 -12.69 -8.69
C ASP A 126 6.31 -12.14 -9.25
N VAL A 127 5.52 -11.44 -8.41
CA VAL A 127 4.20 -10.90 -8.73
C VAL A 127 4.01 -9.51 -8.11
N ILE A 128 3.29 -8.64 -8.80
CA ILE A 128 2.82 -7.36 -8.28
C ILE A 128 1.32 -7.27 -8.55
N VAL A 129 0.52 -7.08 -7.49
CA VAL A 129 -0.92 -6.85 -7.53
C VAL A 129 -1.19 -5.42 -7.09
N THR A 130 -1.80 -4.63 -7.97
CA THR A 130 -2.17 -3.23 -7.73
C THR A 130 -3.68 -3.07 -7.59
N ALA A 131 -4.14 -1.90 -7.15
CA ALA A 131 -5.57 -1.58 -7.06
C ALA A 131 -6.33 -1.77 -8.38
N ASN A 132 -5.65 -1.61 -9.53
CA ASN A 132 -6.27 -1.72 -10.84
C ASN A 132 -6.62 -3.17 -11.24
N GLN A 133 -6.11 -4.16 -10.52
CA GLN A 133 -6.30 -5.60 -10.82
C GLN A 133 -7.39 -6.25 -9.97
N ILE A 134 -7.98 -5.51 -9.03
CA ILE A 134 -9.00 -6.00 -8.09
C ILE A 134 -10.28 -5.17 -8.18
N SER A 135 -11.40 -5.77 -7.79
CA SER A 135 -12.69 -5.10 -7.74
C SER A 135 -13.05 -4.61 -6.33
N ARG A 136 -12.49 -5.21 -5.30
CA ARG A 136 -12.76 -4.91 -3.90
C ARG A 136 -11.45 -4.69 -3.14
N SER A 137 -11.32 -3.50 -2.56
CA SER A 137 -10.15 -3.12 -1.78
C SER A 137 -10.11 -3.80 -0.41
N LYS A 138 -8.93 -3.86 0.24
CA LYS A 138 -8.78 -4.23 1.65
C LYS A 138 -9.82 -3.50 2.51
N PRO A 139 -10.55 -4.17 3.41
CA PRO A 139 -10.25 -5.46 4.01
C PRO A 139 -10.80 -6.68 3.26
N ASP A 140 -11.29 -6.56 2.02
CA ASP A 140 -11.66 -7.74 1.22
C ASP A 140 -10.40 -8.55 0.88
N PRO A 141 -10.44 -9.90 0.94
CA PRO A 141 -9.28 -10.75 0.71
C PRO A 141 -8.87 -10.87 -0.77
N GLU A 142 -9.62 -10.29 -1.72
CA GLU A 142 -9.45 -10.48 -3.15
C GLU A 142 -8.00 -10.28 -3.61
N CYS A 143 -7.32 -9.22 -3.13
CA CYS A 143 -5.95 -8.91 -3.52
C CYS A 143 -4.95 -10.01 -3.12
N TYR A 144 -5.05 -10.54 -1.91
CA TYR A 144 -4.17 -11.60 -1.42
C TYR A 144 -4.45 -12.95 -2.06
N LEU A 145 -5.73 -13.27 -2.27
CA LEU A 145 -6.14 -14.48 -2.99
C LEU A 145 -5.65 -14.46 -4.45
N LEU A 146 -5.72 -13.29 -5.10
CA LEU A 146 -5.18 -13.11 -6.45
C LEU A 146 -3.67 -13.32 -6.48
N ALA A 147 -2.93 -12.72 -5.53
CA ALA A 147 -1.48 -12.88 -5.44
C ALA A 147 -1.06 -14.35 -5.23
N ALA A 148 -1.71 -15.07 -4.30
CA ALA A 148 -1.46 -16.48 -4.07
C ALA A 148 -1.72 -17.33 -5.32
N LYS A 149 -2.80 -17.05 -6.04
CA LYS A 149 -3.13 -17.72 -7.31
C LYS A 149 -2.05 -17.48 -8.38
N LEU A 150 -1.58 -16.25 -8.52
CA LEU A 150 -0.55 -15.90 -9.52
C LEU A 150 0.81 -16.52 -9.18
N LEU A 151 1.10 -16.75 -7.90
CA LEU A 151 2.32 -17.40 -7.42
C LEU A 151 2.24 -18.94 -7.44
N ASP A 152 1.09 -19.51 -7.77
CA ASP A 152 0.81 -20.96 -7.63
C ASP A 152 1.14 -21.46 -6.21
N ALA A 153 0.73 -20.69 -5.19
CA ALA A 153 0.99 -20.96 -3.79
C ALA A 153 -0.29 -21.34 -3.04
N ASP A 154 -0.18 -22.35 -2.17
CA ASP A 154 -1.25 -22.69 -1.24
C ASP A 154 -1.44 -21.58 -0.21
N ILE A 155 -2.69 -21.19 0.06
CA ILE A 155 -3.05 -20.17 1.04
C ILE A 155 -2.41 -20.43 2.41
N GLN A 156 -2.36 -21.69 2.84
CA GLN A 156 -1.78 -22.14 4.11
C GLN A 156 -0.26 -21.90 4.20
N ASN A 157 0.40 -21.65 3.06
CA ASN A 157 1.85 -21.40 2.97
C ASN A 157 2.13 -19.93 2.58
N CYS A 158 1.12 -19.06 2.65
CA CYS A 158 1.24 -17.64 2.38
C CYS A 158 1.36 -16.85 3.70
N TYR A 159 2.36 -15.98 3.77
CA TYR A 159 2.62 -15.09 4.88
C TYR A 159 2.44 -13.64 4.42
N VAL A 160 1.59 -12.88 5.14
CA VAL A 160 1.25 -11.50 4.83
C VAL A 160 2.04 -10.55 5.72
N PHE A 161 2.68 -9.55 5.12
CA PHE A 161 3.40 -8.47 5.78
C PHE A 161 2.64 -7.17 5.55
N GLU A 162 2.12 -6.57 6.61
CA GLU A 162 1.18 -5.45 6.57
C GLU A 162 1.31 -4.58 7.81
N ASP A 163 1.13 -3.27 7.63
CA ASP A 163 1.12 -2.29 8.72
C ASP A 163 -0.29 -1.73 9.03
N SER A 164 -1.26 -1.98 8.13
CA SER A 164 -2.63 -1.47 8.26
C SER A 164 -3.61 -2.51 8.84
N LEU A 165 -4.60 -2.06 9.64
CA LEU A 165 -5.65 -2.93 10.14
C LEU A 165 -6.52 -3.52 9.02
N ALA A 166 -6.75 -2.76 7.94
CA ALA A 166 -7.53 -3.23 6.80
C ALA A 166 -6.80 -4.34 6.05
N GLY A 167 -5.48 -4.22 5.85
CA GLY A 167 -4.68 -5.23 5.20
C GLY A 167 -4.51 -6.49 6.06
N LEU A 168 -4.29 -6.35 7.37
CA LEU A 168 -4.29 -7.50 8.29
C LEU A 168 -5.63 -8.25 8.28
N ALA A 169 -6.75 -7.51 8.22
CA ALA A 169 -8.08 -8.10 8.11
C ALA A 169 -8.25 -8.85 6.77
N ALA A 170 -7.75 -8.29 5.66
CA ALA A 170 -7.77 -8.94 4.35
C ALA A 170 -6.94 -10.24 4.33
N GLY A 171 -5.72 -10.23 4.88
CA GLY A 171 -4.88 -11.42 5.00
C GLY A 171 -5.55 -12.53 5.82
N ARG A 172 -6.14 -12.17 6.96
CA ARG A 172 -6.93 -13.10 7.77
C ARG A 172 -8.14 -13.66 7.04
N ALA A 173 -8.90 -12.80 6.35
CA ALA A 173 -10.07 -13.22 5.57
C ALA A 173 -9.67 -14.15 4.41
N ALA A 174 -8.46 -13.99 3.86
CA ALA A 174 -7.88 -14.91 2.89
C ALA A 174 -7.45 -16.26 3.51
N GLY A 175 -7.43 -16.41 4.83
CA GLY A 175 -6.94 -17.61 5.53
C GLY A 175 -5.41 -17.74 5.57
N MET A 176 -4.70 -16.64 5.41
CA MET A 176 -3.23 -16.56 5.44
C MET A 176 -2.71 -16.20 6.84
N THR A 177 -1.40 -16.36 7.04
CA THR A 177 -0.69 -16.00 8.28
C THR A 177 -0.14 -14.60 8.21
#